data_ffbd11100f4a84dd08837ca2c990036e
#
_entry.id   ffbd11100f4a84dd08837ca2c990036e
#
_cell.length_a   1.000
_cell.length_b   1.000
_cell.length_c   1.000
_cell.angle_alpha   90.00
_cell.angle_beta   90.00
_cell.angle_gamma   90.00
#
_symmetry.space_group_name_H-M   'P 1'
#
loop_
_entity.id
_entity.type
_entity.pdbx_description
1 polymer ?
#
loop_
_entity_poly.entity_id
_entity_poly.type
_entity_poly.pdbx_seq_one_letter_code
_entity_poly.pdbx_strand_id
1 'polypeptide(L)'
;MGLYISAIAWTIFYDTIYSFQDLEDDKEVGIRSTGILFEANPKQYLSMFIAFIIVTTGTVFYFLSNGDLIQIFILMSGIFFFSLHLTFQLLKLDIRNREGCLEIFKSNRTAGLILTCFMIV
;
A
#
# COMPACT_ATOMS: atom_id res chain seq x y z
N MET A 1 -7.81 -16.00 4.76
CA MET A 1 -8.36 -14.77 5.37
C MET A 1 -7.29 -13.65 5.47
N GLY A 2 -6.11 -13.90 6.04
CA GLY A 2 -5.10 -12.85 6.29
C GLY A 2 -4.64 -12.10 5.03
N LEU A 3 -4.33 -12.79 3.93
CA LEU A 3 -3.95 -12.14 2.66
C LEU A 3 -5.07 -11.26 2.09
N TYR A 4 -6.32 -11.68 2.26
CA TYR A 4 -7.47 -10.90 1.83
C TYR A 4 -7.58 -9.57 2.60
N ILE A 5 -7.36 -9.61 3.92
CA ILE A 5 -7.34 -8.42 4.77
C ILE A 5 -6.18 -7.49 4.37
N SER A 6 -5.01 -8.04 4.12
CA SER A 6 -3.86 -7.27 3.61
C SER A 6 -4.16 -6.61 2.26
N ALA A 7 -4.80 -7.35 1.36
CA ALA A 7 -5.17 -6.84 0.04
C ALA A 7 -6.19 -5.69 0.13
N ILE A 8 -7.18 -5.79 1.03
CA ILE A 8 -8.13 -4.71 1.28
C ILE A 8 -7.39 -3.47 1.81
N ALA A 9 -6.51 -3.63 2.79
CA ALA A 9 -5.74 -2.52 3.34
C ALA A 9 -4.85 -1.85 2.28
N TRP A 10 -4.21 -2.64 1.43
CA TRP A 10 -3.42 -2.13 0.30
C TRP A 10 -4.30 -1.41 -0.74
N THR A 11 -5.48 -1.94 -1.04
CA THR A 11 -6.45 -1.27 -1.93
C THR A 11 -6.84 0.10 -1.37
N ILE A 12 -7.19 0.18 -0.09
CA ILE A 12 -7.52 1.46 0.56
C ILE A 12 -6.33 2.42 0.51
N PHE A 13 -5.11 1.92 0.68
CA PHE A 13 -3.89 2.72 0.59
C PHE A 13 -3.76 3.40 -0.77
N TYR A 14 -3.77 2.66 -1.86
CA TYR A 14 -3.57 3.25 -3.19
C TYR A 14 -4.81 4.00 -3.70
N ASP A 15 -6.02 3.60 -3.33
CA ASP A 15 -7.25 4.33 -3.65
C ASP A 15 -7.30 5.69 -2.95
N THR A 16 -6.80 5.77 -1.71
CA THR A 16 -6.67 7.04 -1.00
C THR A 16 -5.71 7.98 -1.73
N ILE A 17 -4.57 7.47 -2.21
CA ILE A 17 -3.63 8.26 -3.02
C ILE A 17 -4.30 8.73 -4.32
N TYR A 18 -5.07 7.87 -4.96
CA TYR A 18 -5.86 8.26 -6.14
C TYR A 18 -6.87 9.38 -5.82
N SER A 19 -7.56 9.27 -4.69
CA SER A 19 -8.58 10.25 -4.28
C SER A 19 -8.03 11.65 -4.01
N PHE A 20 -6.73 11.80 -3.76
CA PHE A 20 -6.10 13.12 -3.64
C PHE A 20 -6.09 13.91 -4.95
N GLN A 21 -6.24 13.26 -6.11
CA GLN A 21 -6.36 13.96 -7.40
C GLN A 21 -7.63 14.81 -7.47
N ASP A 22 -8.72 14.31 -6.89
CA ASP A 22 -10.04 14.91 -6.97
C ASP A 22 -10.43 15.65 -5.68
N LEU A 23 -9.44 15.90 -4.80
CA LEU A 23 -9.67 16.43 -3.45
C LEU A 23 -10.46 17.74 -3.44
N GLU A 24 -10.13 18.68 -4.32
CA GLU A 24 -10.83 19.97 -4.42
C GLU A 24 -12.23 19.81 -5.03
N ASP A 25 -12.33 19.02 -6.10
CA ASP A 25 -13.59 18.75 -6.78
C ASP A 25 -14.57 18.00 -5.86
N ASP A 26 -14.06 17.02 -5.09
CA ASP A 26 -14.85 16.27 -4.10
C ASP A 26 -15.39 17.19 -2.98
N LYS A 27 -14.60 18.17 -2.54
CA LYS A 27 -15.02 19.15 -1.55
C LYS A 27 -16.15 20.05 -2.09
N GLU A 28 -16.04 20.51 -3.33
CA GLU A 28 -17.05 21.37 -3.96
C GLU A 28 -18.39 20.66 -4.11
N VAL A 29 -18.37 19.36 -4.45
CA VAL A 29 -19.57 18.54 -4.65
C VAL A 29 -20.10 17.96 -3.34
N GLY A 30 -19.32 17.99 -2.26
CA GLY A 30 -19.70 17.45 -0.95
C GLY A 30 -19.54 15.93 -0.85
N ILE A 31 -18.72 15.31 -1.70
CA ILE A 31 -18.41 13.88 -1.64
C ILE A 31 -17.48 13.59 -0.47
N ARG A 32 -17.76 12.52 0.27
CA ARG A 32 -16.90 12.03 1.36
C ARG A 32 -15.96 10.98 0.80
N SER A 33 -14.69 11.34 0.57
CA SER A 33 -13.62 10.42 0.15
C SER A 33 -12.61 10.19 1.28
N THR A 34 -11.85 9.12 1.17
CA THR A 34 -10.73 8.85 2.10
C THR A 34 -9.64 9.92 1.97
N GLY A 35 -9.48 10.53 0.79
CA GLY A 35 -8.59 11.67 0.58
C GLY A 35 -8.97 12.86 1.46
N ILE A 36 -10.24 13.22 1.55
CA ILE A 36 -10.73 14.28 2.43
C ILE A 36 -10.53 13.90 3.90
N LEU A 37 -10.83 12.65 4.26
CA LEU A 37 -10.68 12.17 5.63
C LEU A 37 -9.24 12.26 6.14
N PHE A 38 -8.27 11.97 5.27
CA PHE A 38 -6.85 11.92 5.65
C PHE A 38 -6.05 13.15 5.23
N GLU A 39 -6.70 14.17 4.70
CA GLU A 39 -6.06 15.39 4.19
C GLU A 39 -5.15 16.08 5.21
N ALA A 40 -5.55 16.10 6.49
CA ALA A 40 -4.81 16.80 7.54
C ALA A 40 -3.40 16.20 7.78
N ASN A 41 -3.28 14.87 7.76
CA ASN A 41 -2.04 14.15 8.00
C ASN A 41 -1.92 12.92 7.10
N PRO A 42 -1.87 13.10 5.77
CA PRO A 42 -1.98 11.98 4.82
C PRO A 42 -0.85 10.96 4.98
N LYS A 43 0.39 11.43 5.17
CA LYS A 43 1.54 10.53 5.34
C LYS A 43 1.47 9.68 6.60
N GLN A 44 0.93 10.24 7.68
CA GLN A 44 0.77 9.51 8.94
C GLN A 44 -0.24 8.38 8.80
N TYR A 45 -1.42 8.66 8.26
CA TYR A 45 -2.45 7.63 8.05
C TYR A 45 -1.99 6.55 7.07
N LEU A 46 -1.38 6.95 5.95
CA LEU A 46 -0.87 6.00 4.96
C LEU A 46 0.28 5.14 5.51
N SER A 47 1.14 5.68 6.37
CA SER A 47 2.18 4.88 7.04
C SER A 47 1.61 3.83 7.97
N MET A 48 0.48 4.10 8.64
CA MET A 48 -0.22 3.12 9.45
C MET A 48 -0.77 1.97 8.59
N PHE A 49 -1.29 2.27 7.39
CA PHE A 49 -1.70 1.23 6.44
C PHE A 49 -0.53 0.37 5.99
N ILE A 50 0.62 0.97 5.68
CA ILE A 50 1.84 0.22 5.32
C ILE A 50 2.24 -0.72 6.46
N ALA A 51 2.31 -0.23 7.70
CA ALA A 51 2.65 -1.05 8.87
C ALA A 51 1.66 -2.21 9.06
N PHE A 52 0.37 -1.96 8.91
CA PHE A 52 -0.68 -2.98 9.00
C PHE A 52 -0.54 -4.04 7.90
N ILE A 53 -0.28 -3.63 6.65
CA ILE A 53 -0.07 -4.55 5.52
C ILE A 53 1.15 -5.44 5.77
N ILE A 54 2.27 -4.86 6.23
CA ILE A 54 3.50 -5.61 6.52
C ILE A 54 3.25 -6.67 7.59
N VAL A 55 2.62 -6.29 8.69
CA VAL A 55 2.35 -7.21 9.81
C VAL A 55 1.42 -8.34 9.38
N THR A 56 0.31 -8.02 8.71
CA THR A 56 -0.67 -9.04 8.29
C THR A 56 -0.11 -9.97 7.22
N THR A 57 0.58 -9.44 6.21
CA THR A 57 1.21 -10.26 5.15
C THR A 57 2.35 -11.09 5.72
N GLY A 58 3.20 -10.51 6.57
CA GLY A 58 4.30 -11.22 7.22
C GLY A 58 3.85 -12.37 8.08
N THR A 59 2.78 -12.18 8.86
CA THR A 59 2.19 -13.25 9.68
C THR A 59 1.71 -14.40 8.79
N VAL A 60 1.00 -14.09 7.71
CA VAL A 60 0.50 -15.12 6.78
C VAL A 60 1.66 -15.88 6.12
N PHE A 61 2.68 -15.18 5.66
CA PHE A 61 3.85 -15.81 5.02
C PHE A 61 4.63 -16.70 5.99
N TYR A 62 4.75 -16.29 7.25
CA TYR A 62 5.33 -17.12 8.27
C TYR A 62 4.57 -18.46 8.45
N PHE A 63 3.25 -18.40 8.51
CA PHE A 63 2.44 -19.63 8.62
C PHE A 63 2.46 -20.48 7.33
N LEU A 64 2.51 -19.86 6.16
CA LEU A 64 2.55 -20.59 4.88
C LEU A 64 3.87 -21.33 4.65
N SER A 65 4.97 -20.84 5.22
CA SER A 65 6.29 -21.45 5.04
C SER A 65 6.47 -22.80 5.75
N ASN A 66 5.53 -23.18 6.61
CA ASN A 66 5.58 -24.45 7.38
C ASN A 66 6.91 -24.68 8.13
N GLY A 67 7.64 -23.61 8.47
CA GLY A 67 8.93 -23.67 9.14
C GLY A 67 10.14 -23.91 8.22
N ASP A 68 9.96 -23.93 6.91
CA ASP A 68 11.06 -23.98 5.95
C ASP A 68 11.79 -22.64 5.93
N LEU A 69 13.06 -22.64 6.41
CA LEU A 69 13.88 -21.44 6.53
C LEU A 69 14.15 -20.76 5.18
N ILE A 70 14.32 -21.54 4.12
CA ILE A 70 14.57 -21.00 2.78
C ILE A 70 13.32 -20.27 2.28
N GLN A 71 12.16 -20.89 2.44
CA GLN A 71 10.89 -20.31 2.05
C GLN A 71 10.56 -19.04 2.87
N ILE A 72 10.81 -19.08 4.18
CA ILE A 72 10.69 -17.89 5.05
C ILE A 72 11.56 -16.75 4.52
N PHE A 73 12.82 -17.03 4.22
CA PHE A 73 13.76 -16.01 3.75
C PHE A 73 13.29 -15.37 2.43
N ILE A 74 12.83 -16.18 1.48
CA ILE A 74 12.32 -15.70 0.18
C ILE A 74 11.08 -14.83 0.37
N LEU A 75 10.08 -15.30 1.12
CA LEU A 75 8.83 -14.57 1.34
C LEU A 75 9.06 -13.27 2.12
N MET A 76 9.91 -13.28 3.13
CA MET A 76 10.24 -12.08 3.90
C MET A 76 11.03 -11.05 3.06
N SER A 77 11.89 -11.52 2.15
CA SER A 77 12.54 -10.64 1.18
C SER A 77 11.53 -9.95 0.26
N GLY A 78 10.50 -10.66 -0.17
CA GLY A 78 9.39 -10.09 -0.96
C GLY A 78 8.66 -8.98 -0.20
N ILE A 79 8.32 -9.20 1.07
CA ILE A 79 7.70 -8.17 1.91
C ILE A 79 8.63 -6.97 2.08
N PHE A 80 9.92 -7.22 2.27
CA PHE A 80 10.90 -6.14 2.40
C PHE A 80 10.94 -5.24 1.16
N PHE A 81 11.06 -5.79 -0.03
CA PHE A 81 11.05 -5.00 -1.27
C PHE A 81 9.71 -4.33 -1.53
N PHE A 82 8.61 -5.01 -1.24
CA PHE A 82 7.27 -4.45 -1.34
C PHE A 82 7.09 -3.24 -0.40
N SER A 83 7.46 -3.39 0.86
CA SER A 83 7.35 -2.31 1.85
C SER A 83 8.27 -1.13 1.53
N LEU A 84 9.47 -1.41 1.03
CA LEU A 84 10.39 -0.38 0.56
C LEU A 84 9.79 0.44 -0.58
N HIS A 85 9.14 -0.23 -1.54
CA HIS A 85 8.46 0.44 -2.65
C HIS A 85 7.29 1.32 -2.17
N LEU A 86 6.45 0.81 -1.27
CA LEU A 86 5.35 1.61 -0.70
C LEU A 86 5.86 2.81 0.12
N THR A 87 6.92 2.61 0.90
CA THR A 87 7.55 3.71 1.65
C THR A 87 8.12 4.78 0.71
N PHE A 88 8.73 4.37 -0.38
CA PHE A 88 9.24 5.30 -1.39
C PHE A 88 8.11 6.10 -2.06
N GLN A 89 6.98 5.46 -2.36
CA GLN A 89 5.78 6.15 -2.83
C GLN A 89 5.30 7.20 -1.82
N LEU A 90 5.28 6.83 -0.53
CA LEU A 90 4.84 7.72 0.54
C LEU A 90 5.76 8.94 0.71
N LEU A 91 7.08 8.75 0.56
CA LEU A 91 8.05 9.85 0.63
C LEU A 91 7.89 10.83 -0.52
N LYS A 92 7.55 10.33 -1.71
CA LYS A 92 7.30 11.15 -2.91
C LYS A 92 5.92 11.82 -2.92
N LEU A 93 5.00 11.38 -2.07
CA LEU A 93 3.63 11.85 -2.08
C LEU A 93 3.54 13.35 -1.76
N ASP A 94 2.95 14.11 -2.70
CA ASP A 94 2.47 15.46 -2.52
C ASP A 94 1.00 15.51 -2.94
N ILE A 95 0.10 15.66 -1.98
CA ILE A 95 -1.35 15.64 -2.21
C ILE A 95 -1.84 16.81 -3.09
N ARG A 96 -1.03 17.86 -3.25
CA ARG A 96 -1.33 19.02 -4.10
C ARG A 96 -0.95 18.79 -5.56
N ASN A 97 -0.12 17.79 -5.83
CA ASN A 97 0.31 17.43 -7.17
C ASN A 97 -0.56 16.30 -7.74
N ARG A 98 -1.58 16.65 -8.53
CA ARG A 98 -2.52 15.68 -9.12
C ARG A 98 -1.82 14.64 -10.00
N GLU A 99 -0.90 15.07 -10.86
CA GLU A 99 -0.16 14.16 -11.73
C GLU A 99 0.75 13.22 -10.94
N GLY A 100 1.44 13.74 -9.91
CA GLY A 100 2.26 12.93 -9.02
C GLY A 100 1.46 11.86 -8.27
N CYS A 101 0.26 12.18 -7.80
CA CYS A 101 -0.64 11.20 -7.19
C CYS A 101 -1.05 10.11 -8.19
N LEU A 102 -1.33 10.45 -9.45
CA LEU A 102 -1.65 9.48 -10.49
C LEU A 102 -0.47 8.56 -10.82
N GLU A 103 0.73 9.10 -10.89
CA GLU A 103 1.95 8.31 -11.11
C GLU A 103 2.19 7.32 -9.97
N ILE A 104 2.03 7.74 -8.72
CA ILE A 104 2.15 6.88 -7.55
C ILE A 104 1.08 5.79 -7.58
N PHE A 105 -0.18 6.14 -7.87
CA PHE A 105 -1.26 5.17 -8.04
C PHE A 105 -0.90 4.10 -9.08
N LYS A 106 -0.45 4.52 -10.27
CA LYS A 106 -0.05 3.60 -11.34
C LYS A 106 1.14 2.72 -10.95
N SER A 107 2.07 3.22 -10.13
CA SER A 107 3.25 2.46 -9.68
C SER A 107 2.90 1.31 -8.74
N ASN A 108 1.69 1.26 -8.18
CA ASN A 108 1.21 0.12 -7.39
C ASN A 108 1.09 -1.18 -8.20
N ARG A 109 0.98 -1.10 -9.52
CA ARG A 109 1.12 -2.28 -10.40
C ARG A 109 2.49 -2.93 -10.21
N THR A 110 3.55 -2.15 -10.11
CA THR A 110 4.91 -2.64 -9.85
C THR A 110 5.02 -3.25 -8.45
N ALA A 111 4.40 -2.64 -7.45
CA ALA A 111 4.34 -3.20 -6.09
C ALA A 111 3.69 -4.59 -6.08
N GLY A 112 2.57 -4.75 -6.80
CA GLY A 112 1.91 -6.05 -6.94
C GLY A 112 2.78 -7.09 -7.64
N LEU A 113 3.49 -6.71 -8.71
CA LEU A 113 4.42 -7.60 -9.41
C LEU A 113 5.57 -8.04 -8.50
N ILE A 114 6.15 -7.14 -7.72
CA ILE A 114 7.20 -7.49 -6.74
C ILE A 114 6.69 -8.58 -5.80
N LEU A 115 5.56 -8.35 -5.15
CA LEU A 115 5.02 -9.30 -4.18
C LEU A 115 4.71 -10.65 -4.84
N THR A 116 4.11 -10.65 -6.02
CA THR A 116 3.76 -11.85 -6.78
C THR A 116 4.99 -12.68 -7.17
N CYS A 117 6.07 -12.02 -7.63
CA CYS A 117 7.31 -12.71 -7.99
C CYS A 117 7.89 -13.54 -6.84
N PHE A 118 7.80 -13.03 -5.62
CA PHE A 118 8.28 -13.76 -4.43
C PHE A 118 7.30 -14.81 -3.92
N MET A 119 6.01 -14.72 -4.27
CA MET A 119 5.00 -15.71 -3.89
C MET A 119 4.99 -16.98 -4.77
N ILE A 120 5.55 -16.92 -5.99
CA ILE A 120 5.58 -18.05 -6.93
C ILE A 120 6.55 -19.17 -6.46
N VAL A 121 7.37 -18.88 -5.51
CA VAL A 121 8.31 -19.85 -4.92
C VAL A 121 7.64 -20.66 -3.83
#